data_c19f8a9351418d87a00cdf166edd5adf
#
_entry.id   c19f8a9351418d87a00cdf166edd5adf
#
_cell.length_a   1.000
_cell.length_b   1.000
_cell.length_c   1.000
_cell.angle_alpha   90.00
_cell.angle_beta   90.00
_cell.angle_gamma   90.00
#
_symmetry.space_group_name_H-M   'P 1'
#
loop_
_entity.id
_entity.type
_entity.pdbx_description
1 polymer ?
#
loop_
_entity_poly.entity_id
_entity_poly.type
_entity_poly.pdbx_seq_one_letter_code
_entity_poly.pdbx_strand_id
1 'polypeptide(L)'
;QLSSISRRHALAMLSAAGVAVFAGVPAYADGAAVAAKIKGLTGGKSVGEGAIELDLPEIAENGNAVKVAFSIDSPMTDDNYVKAVHVMADGNPTPDVASFSFTPAMGACSASTRMRLAKTQNIIVLAEMNDGSFKQAQATVKVTIGGCGG
;
A
#
# COMPACT_ATOMS: atom_id res chain seq x y z
N GLN A 1 -62.59 -10.36 -10.94
CA GLN A 1 -62.50 -11.48 -9.96
C GLN A 1 -61.14 -11.36 -9.25
N LEU A 2 -61.18 -10.91 -8.01
CA LEU A 2 -60.02 -10.88 -7.12
C LEU A 2 -59.84 -12.29 -6.54
N SER A 3 -58.80 -13.02 -6.99
CA SER A 3 -58.46 -14.29 -6.38
C SER A 3 -57.78 -14.02 -5.01
N SER A 4 -58.42 -14.49 -3.96
CA SER A 4 -57.89 -14.40 -2.59
C SER A 4 -56.63 -15.25 -2.45
N ILE A 5 -55.51 -14.55 -2.18
CA ILE A 5 -54.27 -15.23 -1.84
C ILE A 5 -54.40 -15.81 -0.45
N SER A 6 -54.40 -17.15 -0.36
CA SER A 6 -54.49 -17.88 0.90
C SER A 6 -53.27 -17.55 1.79
N ARG A 7 -53.53 -17.41 3.10
CA ARG A 7 -52.47 -17.13 4.13
C ARG A 7 -51.34 -18.17 4.13
N ARG A 8 -51.57 -19.36 3.59
CA ARG A 8 -50.56 -20.41 3.42
C ARG A 8 -49.54 -20.08 2.30
N HIS A 9 -49.95 -19.37 1.26
CA HIS A 9 -49.05 -18.97 0.17
C HIS A 9 -48.20 -17.73 0.52
N ALA A 10 -48.70 -16.89 1.43
CA ALA A 10 -47.92 -15.75 1.92
C ALA A 10 -46.75 -16.19 2.82
N LEU A 11 -46.88 -17.29 3.57
CA LEU A 11 -45.82 -17.84 4.42
C LEU A 11 -44.74 -18.61 3.63
N ALA A 12 -45.07 -19.12 2.44
CA ALA A 12 -44.09 -19.81 1.60
C ALA A 12 -43.15 -18.87 0.83
N MET A 13 -43.49 -17.61 0.71
CA MET A 13 -42.63 -16.60 0.01
C MET A 13 -41.60 -15.91 0.92
N LEU A 14 -41.63 -16.12 2.25
CA LEU A 14 -40.71 -15.51 3.18
C LEU A 14 -39.47 -16.37 3.54
N SER A 15 -39.35 -17.57 3.02
CA SER A 15 -38.26 -18.50 3.37
C SER A 15 -37.11 -18.54 2.36
N ALA A 16 -37.09 -17.64 1.37
CA ALA A 16 -36.03 -17.56 0.37
C ALA A 16 -35.12 -16.31 0.51
N ALA A 17 -35.23 -15.57 1.61
CA ALA A 17 -34.21 -14.57 1.95
C ALA A 17 -33.04 -15.32 2.60
N GLY A 18 -32.21 -15.96 1.77
CA GLY A 18 -30.90 -16.45 2.20
C GLY A 18 -30.11 -15.29 2.77
N VAL A 19 -29.88 -15.32 4.08
CA VAL A 19 -28.86 -14.46 4.70
C VAL A 19 -27.52 -14.92 4.12
N ALA A 20 -27.06 -14.25 3.06
CA ALA A 20 -25.68 -14.34 2.62
C ALA A 20 -24.86 -13.71 3.73
N VAL A 21 -24.38 -14.54 4.66
CA VAL A 21 -23.29 -14.17 5.56
C VAL A 21 -22.09 -13.98 4.67
N PHE A 22 -21.84 -12.74 4.25
CA PHE A 22 -20.55 -12.36 3.72
C PHE A 22 -19.56 -12.50 4.90
N ALA A 23 -18.95 -13.67 5.01
CA ALA A 23 -17.69 -13.78 5.74
C ALA A 23 -16.74 -12.82 5.02
N GLY A 24 -16.58 -11.62 5.59
CA GLY A 24 -15.66 -10.62 5.06
C GLY A 24 -14.27 -11.23 5.05
N VAL A 25 -13.82 -11.68 3.89
CA VAL A 25 -12.40 -11.97 3.68
C VAL A 25 -11.68 -10.64 3.98
N PRO A 26 -10.67 -10.62 4.85
CA PRO A 26 -9.90 -9.42 5.06
C PRO A 26 -9.40 -8.94 3.69
N ALA A 27 -9.85 -7.77 3.26
CA ALA A 27 -9.35 -7.16 2.04
C ALA A 27 -7.91 -6.71 2.32
N TYR A 28 -6.95 -7.35 1.68
CA TYR A 28 -5.58 -6.87 1.64
C TYR A 28 -5.44 -5.88 0.48
N ALA A 29 -4.62 -4.86 0.66
CA ALA A 29 -4.17 -4.06 -0.46
C ALA A 29 -3.49 -5.00 -1.46
N ASP A 30 -3.76 -4.79 -2.72
CA ASP A 30 -3.15 -5.50 -3.83
C ASP A 30 -2.40 -4.51 -4.73
N GLY A 31 -1.77 -5.01 -5.77
CA GLY A 31 -1.09 -4.15 -6.73
C GLY A 31 -2.01 -3.09 -7.36
N ALA A 32 -3.32 -3.36 -7.47
CA ALA A 32 -4.30 -2.39 -7.98
C ALA A 32 -4.55 -1.26 -6.98
N ALA A 33 -4.62 -1.55 -5.67
CA ALA A 33 -4.77 -0.53 -4.63
C ALA A 33 -3.53 0.37 -4.55
N VAL A 34 -2.33 -0.20 -4.65
CA VAL A 34 -1.07 0.56 -4.73
C VAL A 34 -1.04 1.42 -5.99
N ALA A 35 -1.39 0.88 -7.15
CA ALA A 35 -1.44 1.63 -8.41
C ALA A 35 -2.43 2.80 -8.36
N ALA A 36 -3.60 2.59 -7.76
CA ALA A 36 -4.59 3.65 -7.54
C ALA A 36 -4.04 4.75 -6.61
N LYS A 37 -3.31 4.37 -5.56
CA LYS A 37 -2.66 5.32 -4.66
C LYS A 37 -1.58 6.13 -5.36
N ILE A 38 -0.70 5.48 -6.12
CA ILE A 38 0.34 6.14 -6.92
C ILE A 38 -0.31 7.13 -7.90
N LYS A 39 -1.36 6.71 -8.61
CA LYS A 39 -2.11 7.60 -9.52
C LYS A 39 -2.70 8.81 -8.81
N GLY A 40 -3.23 8.63 -7.59
CA GLY A 40 -3.73 9.72 -6.75
C GLY A 40 -2.63 10.70 -6.35
N LEU A 41 -1.46 10.20 -5.93
CA LEU A 41 -0.32 11.02 -5.52
C LEU A 41 0.32 11.76 -6.70
N THR A 42 0.45 11.09 -7.85
CA THR A 42 1.11 11.65 -9.04
C THR A 42 0.18 12.49 -9.91
N GLY A 43 -1.13 12.45 -9.67
CA GLY A 43 -2.12 13.08 -10.56
C GLY A 43 -2.13 12.46 -11.95
N GLY A 44 -1.69 11.21 -12.11
CA GLY A 44 -1.61 10.50 -13.38
C GLY A 44 -0.34 10.79 -14.19
N LYS A 45 0.64 11.53 -13.63
CA LYS A 45 1.94 11.73 -14.26
C LYS A 45 2.71 10.43 -14.37
N SER A 46 3.59 10.33 -15.34
CA SER A 46 4.50 9.19 -15.49
C SER A 46 5.49 9.15 -14.33
N VAL A 47 5.82 7.93 -13.91
CA VAL A 47 6.77 7.66 -12.83
C VAL A 47 8.02 7.05 -13.45
N GLY A 48 9.18 7.66 -13.21
CA GLY A 48 10.48 7.16 -13.65
C GLY A 48 11.04 6.11 -12.69
N GLU A 49 12.05 5.40 -13.14
CA GLU A 49 12.83 4.47 -12.32
C GLU A 49 14.22 5.05 -12.03
N GLY A 50 14.87 4.50 -11.01
CA GLY A 50 16.26 4.81 -10.66
C GLY A 50 16.43 5.79 -9.52
N ALA A 51 17.70 5.98 -9.13
CA ALA A 51 18.16 6.85 -8.03
C ALA A 51 17.67 6.47 -6.62
N ILE A 52 16.90 5.39 -6.46
CA ILE A 52 16.40 4.91 -5.15
C ILE A 52 17.06 3.57 -4.83
N GLU A 53 17.84 3.53 -3.77
CA GLU A 53 18.35 2.30 -3.18
C GLU A 53 17.45 1.87 -2.03
N LEU A 54 17.09 0.59 -2.02
CA LEU A 54 16.28 -0.03 -0.96
C LEU A 54 17.16 -0.98 -0.14
N ASP A 55 17.15 -0.79 1.18
CA ASP A 55 17.77 -1.72 2.13
C ASP A 55 16.65 -2.44 2.89
N LEU A 56 16.29 -3.60 2.36
CA LEU A 56 15.24 -4.50 2.82
C LEU A 56 15.80 -5.91 2.97
N PRO A 57 15.37 -6.70 3.97
CA PRO A 57 15.70 -8.10 4.00
C PRO A 57 14.98 -8.85 2.87
N GLU A 58 15.66 -9.74 2.18
CA GLU A 58 15.00 -10.63 1.20
C GLU A 58 13.99 -11.56 1.87
N ILE A 59 14.32 -11.99 3.09
CA ILE A 59 13.48 -12.86 3.92
C ILE A 59 13.34 -12.25 5.30
N ALA A 60 12.10 -11.99 5.70
CA ALA A 60 11.73 -11.64 7.06
C ALA A 60 11.15 -12.90 7.75
N GLU A 61 11.87 -13.45 8.70
CA GLU A 61 11.39 -14.60 9.48
C GLU A 61 10.13 -14.25 10.29
N ASN A 62 10.06 -13.01 10.75
CA ASN A 62 8.91 -12.48 11.49
C ASN A 62 8.49 -11.12 10.89
N GLY A 63 7.26 -11.07 10.40
CA GLY A 63 6.68 -9.88 9.79
C GLY A 63 6.27 -8.77 10.76
N ASN A 64 6.41 -8.94 12.09
CA ASN A 64 5.95 -7.93 13.06
C ASN A 64 6.79 -6.65 13.07
N ALA A 65 8.07 -6.72 12.72
CA ALA A 65 8.98 -5.57 12.78
C ALA A 65 10.10 -5.69 11.74
N VAL A 66 9.75 -5.53 10.48
CA VAL A 66 10.68 -5.62 9.34
C VAL A 66 11.33 -4.26 9.10
N LYS A 67 12.67 -4.24 9.04
CA LYS A 67 13.41 -3.03 8.69
C LYS A 67 13.13 -2.67 7.22
N VAL A 68 12.81 -1.41 6.99
CA VAL A 68 12.69 -0.80 5.68
C VAL A 68 13.51 0.48 5.68
N ALA A 69 14.53 0.54 4.87
CA ALA A 69 15.33 1.73 4.69
C ALA A 69 15.48 2.05 3.21
N PHE A 70 15.60 3.32 2.91
CA PHE A 70 15.87 3.80 1.56
C PHE A 70 16.89 4.93 1.59
N SER A 71 17.60 5.07 0.48
CA SER A 71 18.48 6.18 0.18
C SER A 71 18.23 6.62 -1.26
N ILE A 72 18.14 7.91 -1.47
CA ILE A 72 17.91 8.48 -2.80
C ILE A 72 19.08 9.39 -3.14
N ASP A 73 19.73 9.10 -4.26
CA ASP A 73 20.79 9.95 -4.79
C ASP A 73 20.19 11.26 -5.33
N SER A 74 20.39 12.32 -4.56
CA SER A 74 19.88 13.66 -4.88
C SER A 74 20.87 14.70 -4.31
N PRO A 75 21.19 15.76 -5.06
CA PRO A 75 22.07 16.82 -4.58
C PRO A 75 21.50 17.59 -3.39
N MET A 76 20.22 17.51 -3.12
CA MET A 76 19.53 18.19 -2.02
C MET A 76 19.86 19.68 -1.98
N THR A 77 19.72 20.32 -3.12
CA THR A 77 19.86 21.78 -3.31
C THR A 77 18.48 22.42 -3.47
N ASP A 78 18.37 23.72 -3.30
CA ASP A 78 17.10 24.44 -3.46
C ASP A 78 16.46 24.22 -4.84
N ASP A 79 17.28 24.01 -5.86
CA ASP A 79 16.85 23.80 -7.25
C ASP A 79 16.55 22.31 -7.57
N ASN A 80 17.15 21.39 -6.81
CA ASN A 80 17.01 19.95 -7.07
C ASN A 80 17.08 19.15 -5.75
N TYR A 81 15.92 18.75 -5.27
CA TYR A 81 15.81 17.94 -4.06
C TYR A 81 14.58 17.03 -4.09
N VAL A 82 14.61 16.01 -3.27
CA VAL A 82 13.45 15.16 -2.99
C VAL A 82 12.57 15.87 -1.97
N LYS A 83 11.32 16.10 -2.31
CA LYS A 83 10.34 16.79 -1.48
C LYS A 83 9.63 15.84 -0.52
N ALA A 84 9.23 14.67 -1.01
CA ALA A 84 8.52 13.66 -0.23
C ALA A 84 8.84 12.25 -0.71
N VAL A 85 8.76 11.29 0.20
CA VAL A 85 8.90 9.87 -0.09
C VAL A 85 7.75 9.12 0.56
N HIS A 86 7.04 8.30 -0.22
CA HIS A 86 5.94 7.46 0.24
C HIS A 86 6.34 6.00 0.16
N VAL A 87 6.20 5.30 1.27
CA VAL A 87 6.43 3.85 1.35
C VAL A 87 5.09 3.13 1.38
N MET A 88 4.92 2.20 0.45
CA MET A 88 3.69 1.44 0.28
C MET A 88 3.98 -0.06 0.29
N ALA A 89 2.96 -0.86 0.62
CA ALA A 89 3.02 -2.31 0.66
C ALA A 89 1.75 -2.90 0.04
N ASP A 90 1.90 -3.87 -0.86
CA ASP A 90 0.79 -4.43 -1.64
C ASP A 90 0.13 -5.67 -1.00
N GLY A 91 0.61 -6.11 0.13
CA GLY A 91 0.07 -7.28 0.85
C GLY A 91 -0.44 -6.98 2.24
N ASN A 92 -0.40 -5.74 2.70
CA ASN A 92 -0.99 -5.30 3.96
C ASN A 92 -2.47 -4.94 3.79
N PRO A 93 -3.26 -4.80 4.86
CA PRO A 93 -4.66 -4.36 4.79
C PRO A 93 -4.83 -2.99 4.12
N THR A 94 -3.86 -2.10 4.30
CA THR A 94 -3.80 -0.80 3.63
C THR A 94 -2.48 -0.64 2.87
N PRO A 95 -2.48 0.01 1.69
CA PRO A 95 -1.26 0.20 0.92
C PRO A 95 -0.30 1.20 1.57
N ASP A 96 -0.80 2.18 2.29
CA ASP A 96 0.01 3.23 2.92
C ASP A 96 0.72 2.71 4.16
N VAL A 97 2.04 2.87 4.21
CA VAL A 97 2.86 2.50 5.36
C VAL A 97 3.43 3.72 6.05
N ALA A 98 4.16 4.55 5.32
CA ALA A 98 4.81 5.73 5.86
C ALA A 98 5.02 6.79 4.78
N SER A 99 5.09 8.04 5.20
CA SER A 99 5.46 9.17 4.35
C SER A 99 6.48 10.03 5.06
N PHE A 100 7.49 10.48 4.32
CA PHE A 100 8.57 11.31 4.80
C PHE A 100 8.63 12.59 3.98
N SER A 101 8.83 13.72 4.64
CA SER A 101 9.05 15.01 3.98
C SER A 101 10.50 15.42 4.16
N PHE A 102 11.09 15.93 3.09
CA PHE A 102 12.49 16.35 3.06
C PHE A 102 12.60 17.82 2.65
N THR A 103 13.69 18.43 3.07
CA THR A 103 14.09 19.78 2.66
C THR A 103 15.57 19.79 2.28
N PRO A 104 16.02 20.75 1.48
CA PRO A 104 17.45 20.89 1.16
C PRO A 104 18.35 20.99 2.40
N ALA A 105 17.86 21.58 3.48
CA ALA A 105 18.58 21.72 4.73
C ALA A 105 19.01 20.38 5.38
N MET A 106 18.36 19.27 5.00
CA MET A 106 18.72 17.93 5.48
C MET A 106 20.01 17.38 4.84
N GLY A 107 20.40 17.89 3.69
CA GLY A 107 21.65 17.55 2.98
C GLY A 107 21.65 16.15 2.35
N ALA A 108 20.79 15.24 2.78
CA ALA A 108 20.66 13.88 2.25
C ALA A 108 19.21 13.42 2.30
N CYS A 109 18.82 12.52 1.37
CA CYS A 109 17.52 11.93 1.33
C CYS A 109 17.60 10.44 1.68
N SER A 110 17.53 10.13 2.95
CA SER A 110 17.50 8.75 3.44
C SER A 110 16.67 8.66 4.71
N ALA A 111 16.01 7.53 4.89
CA ALA A 111 15.29 7.23 6.12
C ALA A 111 15.23 5.72 6.36
N SER A 112 15.04 5.35 7.60
CA SER A 112 14.84 3.97 8.03
C SER A 112 13.68 3.90 9.01
N THR A 113 12.85 2.90 8.83
CA THR A 113 11.72 2.62 9.71
C THR A 113 11.55 1.11 9.88
N ARG A 114 10.66 0.72 10.77
CA ARG A 114 10.19 -0.65 10.90
C ARG A 114 8.71 -0.70 10.58
N MET A 115 8.31 -1.71 9.84
CA MET A 115 6.92 -1.90 9.44
C MET A 115 6.47 -3.34 9.69
N ARG A 116 5.17 -3.52 9.79
CA ARG A 116 4.57 -4.85 9.83
C ARG A 116 4.26 -5.30 8.41
N LEU A 117 4.56 -6.55 8.13
CA LEU A 117 4.21 -7.22 6.89
C LEU A 117 3.32 -8.41 7.20
N ALA A 118 2.09 -8.37 6.72
CA ALA A 118 1.11 -9.42 6.97
C ALA A 118 1.45 -10.74 6.25
N LYS A 119 2.13 -10.65 5.12
CA LYS A 119 2.53 -11.77 4.27
C LYS A 119 3.68 -11.35 3.35
N THR A 120 4.22 -12.31 2.59
CA THR A 120 5.13 -12.03 1.47
C THR A 120 4.49 -11.03 0.53
N GLN A 121 5.20 -9.95 0.21
CA GLN A 121 4.67 -8.84 -0.57
C GLN A 121 5.76 -7.95 -1.14
N ASN A 122 5.37 -7.03 -2.01
CA ASN A 122 6.25 -6.00 -2.52
C ASN A 122 6.15 -4.74 -1.65
N ILE A 123 7.31 -4.13 -1.45
CA ILE A 123 7.44 -2.79 -0.87
C ILE A 123 7.76 -1.84 -2.01
N ILE A 124 6.97 -0.80 -2.14
CA ILE A 124 7.09 0.21 -3.18
C ILE A 124 7.46 1.54 -2.51
N VAL A 125 8.51 2.17 -2.99
CA VAL A 125 8.94 3.50 -2.54
C VAL A 125 8.77 4.47 -3.70
N LEU A 126 7.94 5.48 -3.51
CA LEU A 126 7.67 6.56 -4.47
C LEU A 126 8.26 7.86 -3.96
N ALA A 127 9.15 8.45 -4.72
CA ALA A 127 9.75 9.75 -4.44
C ALA A 127 9.13 10.85 -5.29
N GLU A 128 8.73 11.94 -4.64
CA GLU A 128 8.30 13.17 -5.28
C GLU A 128 9.45 14.17 -5.27
N MET A 129 9.85 14.64 -6.46
CA MET A 129 10.88 15.65 -6.62
C MET A 129 10.27 17.07 -6.51
N ASN A 130 11.11 18.06 -6.21
CA ASN A 130 10.67 19.45 -6.12
C ASN A 130 10.12 20.02 -7.43
N ASP A 131 10.53 19.49 -8.59
CA ASP A 131 10.03 19.87 -9.92
C ASP A 131 8.68 19.22 -10.27
N GLY A 132 8.11 18.41 -9.36
CA GLY A 132 6.86 17.68 -9.56
C GLY A 132 7.00 16.38 -10.35
N SER A 133 8.23 15.92 -10.65
CA SER A 133 8.48 14.60 -11.19
C SER A 133 8.47 13.53 -10.10
N PHE A 134 8.28 12.26 -10.51
CA PHE A 134 8.20 11.13 -9.60
C PHE A 134 9.16 10.03 -10.05
N LYS A 135 9.73 9.35 -9.06
CA LYS A 135 10.55 8.15 -9.25
C LYS A 135 10.07 7.06 -8.29
N GLN A 136 10.21 5.82 -8.69
CA GLN A 136 9.87 4.68 -7.82
C GLN A 136 10.92 3.58 -7.89
N ALA A 137 10.98 2.82 -6.81
CA ALA A 137 11.65 1.53 -6.75
C ALA A 137 10.77 0.55 -5.97
N GLN A 138 10.93 -0.73 -6.23
CA GLN A 138 10.23 -1.78 -5.49
C GLN A 138 11.14 -2.97 -5.25
N ALA A 139 10.87 -3.68 -4.16
CA ALA A 139 11.51 -4.95 -3.87
C ALA A 139 10.53 -5.88 -3.15
N THR A 140 10.70 -7.17 -3.35
CA THR A 140 9.87 -8.20 -2.70
C THR A 140 10.53 -8.62 -1.40
N VAL A 141 9.74 -8.69 -0.33
CA VAL A 141 10.14 -9.28 0.96
C VAL A 141 9.34 -10.56 1.18
N LYS A 142 10.04 -11.68 1.31
CA LYS A 142 9.43 -12.96 1.71
C LYS A 142 9.22 -12.96 3.21
N VAL A 143 8.02 -13.28 3.66
CA VAL A 143 7.66 -13.33 5.08
C VAL A 143 7.32 -14.75 5.46
N THR A 144 8.05 -15.31 6.42
CA THR A 144 7.83 -16.68 6.91
C THR A 144 6.67 -16.73 7.90
N ILE A 145 6.65 -15.82 8.87
CA ILE A 145 5.56 -15.67 9.83
C ILE A 145 5.03 -14.24 9.70
N GLY A 146 3.78 -14.08 9.25
CA GLY A 146 3.15 -12.80 9.07
C GLY A 146 2.98 -12.01 10.35
N GLY A 147 3.13 -10.70 10.28
CA GLY A 147 2.79 -9.79 11.36
C GLY A 147 1.28 -9.60 11.50
N CYS A 148 0.77 -9.55 12.73
CA CYS A 148 -0.65 -9.30 12.99
C CYS A 148 -0.98 -7.84 12.68
N GLY A 149 -1.97 -7.61 11.83
CA GLY A 149 -2.51 -6.28 11.56
C GLY A 149 -1.52 -5.36 10.81
N GLY A 150 -0.78 -5.91 9.85
CA GLY A 150 0.13 -5.17 8.98
C GLY A 150 -0.54 -4.04 8.23
#